data_674a42b32ecd8587f14c3d94c2112420
#
_entry.id   674a42b32ecd8587f14c3d94c2112420
#
_cell.length_a   1.000
_cell.length_b   1.000
_cell.length_c   1.000
_cell.angle_alpha   90.00
_cell.angle_beta   90.00
_cell.angle_gamma   90.00
#
_symmetry.space_group_name_H-M   'P 1'
#
loop_
_entity.id
_entity.type
_entity.pdbx_description
1 polymer ?
#
loop_
_entity_poly.entity_id
_entity_poly.type
_entity_poly.pdbx_seq_one_letter_code
_entity_poly.pdbx_strand_id
1 'polypeptide(L)'
;MKGYRFYMQECEIDVLGTVYKIIPKELKNADIDGYTDNTSKEIVIRTDNANNVGDFDSLQKKQLRHEIIHAFLSESGLQCNWQHVEQFGHDETTVDWFAIQSPKIFKLFNKLELM
;
A
#
# COMPACT_ATOMS: atom_id res chain seq x y z
N MET A 1 15.11 -15.87 7.53
CA MET A 1 16.05 -15.60 8.60
C MET A 1 15.32 -15.53 9.92
N LYS A 2 15.69 -16.39 10.83
CA LYS A 2 15.08 -16.40 12.16
C LYS A 2 15.42 -15.15 12.93
N GLY A 3 14.45 -14.58 13.61
CA GLY A 3 14.63 -13.36 14.38
C GLY A 3 14.57 -12.08 13.56
N TYR A 4 14.51 -12.18 12.25
CA TYR A 4 14.35 -10.99 11.42
C TYR A 4 12.96 -10.41 11.62
N ARG A 5 12.91 -9.11 11.87
CA ARG A 5 11.68 -8.38 11.98
C ARG A 5 11.69 -7.23 10.99
N PHE A 6 10.58 -7.05 10.30
CA PHE A 6 10.40 -5.92 9.39
C PHE A 6 10.20 -4.64 10.19
N TYR A 7 11.04 -3.65 9.93
CA TYR A 7 10.88 -2.32 10.51
C TYR A 7 10.64 -1.33 9.39
N MET A 8 9.45 -0.74 9.42
CA MET A 8 9.11 0.30 8.47
C MET A 8 9.73 1.60 8.91
N GLN A 9 10.42 2.28 8.00
CA GLN A 9 11.06 3.55 8.27
C GLN A 9 10.47 4.64 7.38
N GLU A 10 10.47 5.86 7.88
CA GLU A 10 10.11 7.00 7.06
C GLU A 10 11.08 7.12 5.89
N CYS A 11 10.53 7.20 4.68
CA CYS A 11 11.35 7.27 3.47
C CYS A 11 10.54 7.90 2.34
N GLU A 12 11.23 8.19 1.24
CA GLU A 12 10.61 8.72 0.04
C GLU A 12 10.65 7.68 -1.06
N ILE A 13 9.58 7.65 -1.87
CA ILE A 13 9.51 6.78 -3.04
C ILE A 13 9.09 7.59 -4.25
N ASP A 14 9.51 7.15 -5.42
CA ASP A 14 9.12 7.74 -6.71
C ASP A 14 7.92 6.98 -7.25
N VAL A 15 6.80 7.69 -7.42
CA VAL A 15 5.58 7.13 -7.97
C VAL A 15 5.30 7.83 -9.29
N LEU A 16 5.75 7.23 -10.39
CA LEU A 16 5.58 7.76 -11.75
C LEU A 16 6.08 9.21 -11.88
N GLY A 17 7.22 9.50 -11.26
CA GLY A 17 7.84 10.82 -11.31
C GLY A 17 7.43 11.77 -10.19
N THR A 18 6.48 11.37 -9.34
CA THR A 18 6.05 12.16 -8.19
C THR A 18 6.57 11.53 -6.92
N VAL A 19 7.20 12.33 -6.05
CA VAL A 19 7.75 11.82 -4.79
C VAL A 19 6.64 11.76 -3.74
N TYR A 20 6.49 10.57 -3.15
CA TYR A 20 5.62 10.35 -1.99
C TYR A 20 6.47 10.05 -0.78
N LYS A 21 6.01 10.49 0.38
CA LYS A 21 6.67 10.19 1.65
C LYS A 21 5.89 9.09 2.36
N ILE A 22 6.61 8.03 2.75
CA ILE A 22 6.04 6.96 3.59
C ILE A 22 6.31 7.31 5.04
N ILE A 23 5.24 7.40 5.82
CA ILE A 23 5.28 7.84 7.22
C ILE A 23 4.69 6.76 8.11
N PRO A 24 5.54 5.98 8.81
CA PRO A 24 5.06 5.05 9.83
C PRO A 24 4.68 5.85 11.08
N LYS A 25 3.51 5.57 11.62
CA LYS A 25 3.13 6.20 12.89
C LYS A 25 1.99 5.44 13.58
N GLU A 26 1.81 5.67 14.88
CA GLU A 26 0.66 5.17 15.59
C GLU A 26 -0.60 5.87 15.11
N LEU A 27 -1.67 5.10 14.92
CA LEU A 27 -2.96 5.64 14.55
C LEU A 27 -3.95 5.43 15.69
N LYS A 28 -4.69 6.48 16.06
CA LYS A 28 -5.65 6.40 17.14
C LYS A 28 -6.89 5.61 16.76
N ASN A 29 -7.23 5.60 15.48
CA ASN A 29 -8.39 4.89 14.97
C ASN A 29 -7.99 3.44 14.66
N ALA A 30 -8.53 2.49 15.43
CA ALA A 30 -8.24 1.06 15.25
C ALA A 30 -8.82 0.48 13.96
N ASP A 31 -9.73 1.19 13.30
CA ASP A 31 -10.41 0.70 12.09
C ASP A 31 -9.60 0.92 10.83
N ILE A 32 -8.52 1.71 10.88
CA ILE A 32 -7.70 1.97 9.71
C ILE A 32 -6.26 1.54 9.95
N ASP A 33 -5.70 0.85 8.98
CA ASP A 33 -4.31 0.37 9.04
C ASP A 33 -3.34 1.32 8.33
N GLY A 34 -3.87 2.25 7.58
CA GLY A 34 -3.09 3.24 6.86
C GLY A 34 -3.95 4.02 5.87
N TYR A 35 -3.36 4.99 5.21
CA TYR A 35 -4.04 5.75 4.17
C TYR A 35 -3.03 6.41 3.23
N THR A 36 -3.51 6.75 2.05
CA THR A 36 -2.76 7.49 1.04
C THR A 36 -3.44 8.83 0.84
N ASP A 37 -2.68 9.91 1.02
CA ASP A 37 -3.16 11.26 0.73
C ASP A 37 -2.47 11.73 -0.55
N ASN A 38 -3.22 11.72 -1.66
CA ASN A 38 -2.67 12.11 -2.96
C ASN A 38 -2.53 13.62 -3.13
N THR A 39 -3.05 14.41 -2.21
CA THR A 39 -2.89 15.87 -2.24
C THR A 39 -1.60 16.31 -1.58
N SER A 40 -1.27 15.72 -0.44
CA SER A 40 -0.01 15.98 0.27
C SER A 40 1.13 15.07 -0.18
N LYS A 41 0.82 14.02 -0.97
CA LYS A 41 1.78 13.02 -1.44
C LYS A 41 2.41 12.27 -0.28
N GLU A 42 1.54 11.75 0.59
CA GLU A 42 1.95 11.03 1.78
C GLU A 42 1.22 9.70 1.89
N ILE A 43 1.95 8.69 2.35
CA ILE A 43 1.42 7.37 2.67
C ILE A 43 1.69 7.13 4.15
N VAL A 44 0.63 6.96 4.94
CA VAL A 44 0.75 6.71 6.38
C VAL A 44 0.42 5.26 6.66
N ILE A 45 1.26 4.59 7.43
CA ILE A 45 1.10 3.17 7.78
C ILE A 45 1.16 3.03 9.30
N ARG A 46 0.21 2.29 9.85
CA ARG A 46 0.13 2.03 11.29
C ARG A 46 1.34 1.23 11.79
N THR A 47 1.92 1.66 12.90
CA THR A 47 3.02 0.95 13.56
C THR A 47 2.57 0.14 14.77
N ASP A 48 1.40 0.45 15.34
CA ASP A 48 0.87 -0.22 16.53
C ASP A 48 -0.04 -1.39 16.14
N ASN A 49 0.07 -2.49 16.87
CA ASN A 49 -0.79 -3.65 16.64
C ASN A 49 -2.03 -3.56 17.52
N ALA A 50 -2.91 -2.59 17.24
CA ALA A 50 -4.08 -2.30 18.08
C ALA A 50 -5.11 -3.43 18.07
N ASN A 51 -5.14 -4.26 17.04
CA ASN A 51 -6.14 -5.32 16.87
C ASN A 51 -5.59 -6.71 17.21
N ASN A 52 -4.41 -6.79 17.82
CA ASN A 52 -3.78 -8.05 18.24
C ASN A 52 -3.65 -9.05 17.08
N VAL A 53 -3.19 -8.59 15.93
CA VAL A 53 -2.98 -9.44 14.77
C VAL A 53 -1.78 -10.35 15.03
N GLY A 54 -1.92 -11.64 14.73
CA GLY A 54 -0.88 -12.63 15.01
C GLY A 54 0.39 -12.39 14.20
N ASP A 55 0.27 -12.06 12.92
CA ASP A 55 1.40 -11.74 12.05
C ASP A 55 1.29 -10.30 11.58
N PHE A 56 1.62 -9.38 12.46
CA PHE A 56 1.50 -7.96 12.20
C PHE A 56 2.47 -7.49 11.13
N ASP A 57 3.67 -8.07 11.06
CA ASP A 57 4.65 -7.69 10.04
C ASP A 57 4.12 -7.96 8.63
N SER A 58 3.49 -9.12 8.42
CA SER A 58 2.86 -9.43 7.13
C SER A 58 1.71 -8.49 6.81
N LEU A 59 0.91 -8.14 7.81
CA LEU A 59 -0.17 -7.18 7.63
C LEU A 59 0.37 -5.81 7.22
N GLN A 60 1.42 -5.33 7.89
CA GLN A 60 2.04 -4.04 7.55
C GLN A 60 2.57 -4.02 6.12
N LYS A 61 3.25 -5.09 5.71
CA LYS A 61 3.80 -5.19 4.35
C LYS A 61 2.68 -5.18 3.31
N LYS A 62 1.62 -5.94 3.55
CA LYS A 62 0.47 -5.97 2.66
C LYS A 62 -0.18 -4.60 2.59
N GLN A 63 -0.34 -3.95 3.74
CA GLN A 63 -0.97 -2.63 3.79
C GLN A 63 -0.12 -1.58 3.06
N LEU A 64 1.19 -1.64 3.20
CA LEU A 64 2.05 -0.73 2.47
C LEU A 64 1.92 -0.93 0.96
N ARG A 65 1.88 -2.18 0.49
CA ARG A 65 1.64 -2.46 -0.94
C ARG A 65 0.30 -1.88 -1.38
N HIS A 66 -0.74 -2.04 -0.55
CA HIS A 66 -2.08 -1.52 -0.84
C HIS A 66 -2.03 0.00 -1.06
N GLU A 67 -1.39 0.73 -0.13
CA GLU A 67 -1.33 2.19 -0.22
C GLU A 67 -0.45 2.65 -1.39
N ILE A 68 0.64 1.96 -1.67
CA ILE A 68 1.48 2.28 -2.83
C ILE A 68 0.68 2.11 -4.13
N ILE A 69 -0.14 1.07 -4.22
CA ILE A 69 -1.01 0.87 -5.40
C ILE A 69 -1.97 2.05 -5.56
N HIS A 70 -2.56 2.53 -4.46
CA HIS A 70 -3.40 3.73 -4.50
C HIS A 70 -2.62 4.93 -5.06
N ALA A 71 -1.38 5.13 -4.62
CA ALA A 71 -0.55 6.22 -5.10
C ALA A 71 -0.30 6.10 -6.61
N PHE A 72 0.04 4.91 -7.10
CA PHE A 72 0.24 4.69 -8.53
C PHE A 72 -1.02 4.94 -9.33
N LEU A 73 -2.16 4.47 -8.85
CA LEU A 73 -3.43 4.69 -9.53
C LEU A 73 -3.79 6.17 -9.56
N SER A 74 -3.53 6.89 -8.46
CA SER A 74 -3.77 8.33 -8.41
C SER A 74 -2.89 9.09 -9.40
N GLU A 75 -1.59 8.79 -9.42
CA GLU A 75 -0.65 9.50 -10.31
C GLU A 75 -0.86 9.12 -11.78
N SER A 76 -1.39 7.95 -12.05
CA SER A 76 -1.72 7.54 -13.43
C SER A 76 -3.03 8.15 -13.94
N GLY A 77 -3.81 8.79 -13.06
CA GLY A 77 -5.08 9.41 -13.42
C GLY A 77 -6.28 8.47 -13.38
N LEU A 78 -6.09 7.21 -13.01
CA LEU A 78 -7.20 6.25 -13.01
C LEU A 78 -8.26 6.55 -11.96
N GLN A 79 -7.93 7.29 -10.90
CA GLN A 79 -8.92 7.69 -9.91
C GLN A 79 -9.97 8.63 -10.48
N CYS A 80 -9.68 9.26 -11.62
CA CYS A 80 -10.60 10.18 -12.30
C CYS A 80 -11.34 9.50 -13.45
N ASN A 81 -11.42 8.19 -13.44
CA ASN A 81 -12.05 7.42 -14.51
C ASN A 81 -13.58 7.65 -14.51
N TRP A 82 -14.07 8.25 -15.58
CA TRP A 82 -15.48 8.61 -15.72
C TRP A 82 -16.42 7.41 -15.80
N GLN A 83 -15.92 6.22 -16.07
CA GLN A 83 -16.74 5.01 -16.11
C GLN A 83 -17.18 4.55 -14.72
N HIS A 84 -16.63 5.14 -13.67
CA HIS A 84 -16.96 4.80 -12.29
C HIS A 84 -17.61 5.98 -11.58
N VAL A 85 -18.66 6.53 -12.19
CA VAL A 85 -19.31 7.77 -11.72
C VAL A 85 -19.87 7.66 -10.30
N GLU A 86 -20.19 6.47 -9.84
CA GLU A 86 -20.73 6.24 -8.50
C GLU A 86 -19.65 5.98 -7.45
N GLN A 87 -18.41 5.77 -7.89
CA GLN A 87 -17.30 5.54 -6.99
C GLN A 87 -16.30 6.66 -7.13
N PHE A 88 -16.03 7.30 -6.01
CA PHE A 88 -14.97 8.30 -5.97
C PHE A 88 -13.67 7.60 -5.58
N GLY A 89 -12.69 7.60 -6.50
CA GLY A 89 -11.40 6.98 -6.26
C GLY A 89 -11.30 5.58 -6.86
N HIS A 90 -10.59 4.70 -6.16
CA HIS A 90 -10.27 3.37 -6.65
C HIS A 90 -11.19 2.33 -6.05
N ASP A 91 -11.40 1.23 -6.79
CA ASP A 91 -12.08 0.07 -6.25
C ASP A 91 -11.19 -0.60 -5.19
N GLU A 92 -11.61 -0.50 -3.93
CA GLU A 92 -10.83 -1.02 -2.80
C GLU A 92 -10.65 -2.53 -2.87
N THR A 93 -11.63 -3.25 -3.37
CA THR A 93 -11.53 -4.71 -3.52
C THR A 93 -10.42 -5.09 -4.49
N THR A 94 -10.36 -4.42 -5.62
CA THR A 94 -9.33 -4.66 -6.64
C THR A 94 -7.95 -4.25 -6.13
N VAL A 95 -7.85 -3.11 -5.46
CA VAL A 95 -6.57 -2.65 -4.88
C VAL A 95 -6.08 -3.65 -3.85
N ASP A 96 -6.95 -4.12 -2.97
CA ASP A 96 -6.57 -5.08 -1.94
C ASP A 96 -6.17 -6.42 -2.55
N TRP A 97 -6.92 -6.89 -3.56
CA TRP A 97 -6.58 -8.12 -4.28
C TRP A 97 -5.16 -8.03 -4.85
N PHE A 98 -4.83 -6.94 -5.51
CA PHE A 98 -3.50 -6.75 -6.08
C PHE A 98 -2.43 -6.69 -4.98
N ALA A 99 -2.73 -6.01 -3.88
CA ALA A 99 -1.80 -5.93 -2.75
C ALA A 99 -1.47 -7.30 -2.16
N ILE A 100 -2.46 -8.18 -2.12
CA ILE A 100 -2.29 -9.55 -1.62
C ILE A 100 -1.54 -10.40 -2.64
N GLN A 101 -1.91 -10.32 -3.90
CA GLN A 101 -1.44 -11.25 -4.93
C GLN A 101 -0.12 -10.84 -5.60
N SER A 102 0.23 -9.55 -5.55
CA SER A 102 1.40 -9.06 -6.29
C SER A 102 2.71 -9.80 -5.99
N PRO A 103 3.03 -10.15 -4.73
CA PRO A 103 4.26 -10.92 -4.49
C PRO A 103 4.27 -12.28 -5.20
N LYS A 104 3.12 -12.92 -5.28
CA LYS A 104 3.00 -14.22 -5.98
C LYS A 104 3.11 -14.06 -7.49
N ILE A 105 2.48 -13.01 -8.01
CA ILE A 105 2.50 -12.71 -9.45
C ILE A 105 3.94 -12.40 -9.88
N PHE A 106 4.63 -11.54 -9.15
CA PHE A 106 5.99 -11.14 -9.50
C PHE A 106 6.98 -12.29 -9.34
N LYS A 107 6.78 -13.13 -8.34
CA LYS A 107 7.60 -14.33 -8.18
C LYS A 107 7.48 -15.24 -9.39
N LEU A 108 6.26 -15.43 -9.90
CA LEU A 108 6.03 -16.21 -11.11
C LEU A 108 6.67 -15.56 -12.33
N PHE A 109 6.51 -14.24 -12.47
CA PHE A 109 7.11 -13.52 -13.59
C PHE A 109 8.63 -13.65 -13.58
N ASN A 110 9.26 -13.53 -12.42
CA ASN A 110 10.71 -13.72 -12.29
C ASN A 110 11.12 -15.13 -12.65
N LYS A 111 10.38 -16.14 -12.19
CA LYS A 111 10.67 -17.54 -12.48
C LYS A 111 10.64 -17.82 -13.99
N LEU A 112 9.74 -17.18 -14.70
CA LEU A 112 9.58 -17.34 -16.15
C LEU A 112 10.44 -16.37 -16.96
N GLU A 113 11.28 -15.59 -16.29
CA GLU A 113 12.17 -14.60 -16.92
C GLU A 113 11.41 -13.58 -17.78
N LEU A 114 10.25 -13.12 -17.26
CA LEU A 114 9.40 -12.15 -17.95
C LEU A 114 9.63 -10.72 -17.45
N MET A 115 10.52 -10.52 -16.50
CA MET A 115 10.80 -9.20 -15.94
C MET A 115 12.25 -8.81 -16.13
#